data_9e01b73d2a40c2b24693fea13fdc3c5f
#
_entry.id   9e01b73d2a40c2b24693fea13fdc3c5f
#
_cell.length_a   1.000
_cell.length_b   1.000
_cell.length_c   1.000
_cell.angle_alpha   90.00
_cell.angle_beta   90.00
_cell.angle_gamma   90.00
#
_symmetry.space_group_name_H-M   'P 1'
#
loop_
_entity.id
_entity.type
_entity.pdbx_description
1 polymer ?
#
loop_
_entity_poly.entity_id
_entity_poly.type
_entity_poly.pdbx_seq_one_letter_code
_entity_poly.pdbx_strand_id
1 'polypeptide(L)'
;RDEVSRDDRLAFMRSGTMHLLAISGLHVGLLAGLVLLVARTLGLRPGLAGICTLAAIVSYALVAEFRPSVLRATILVGITIWGRAVLRRAAAANAVALAAILVLAWRPGDLQSPGAWLSFVAVSAVLWATPRSARLIPVPRTAGCVGRVVVSLLRMWFVGSVAWLATAPLVAGVFGLIAPAGLVVNVLVIPIVAVGLWIGVGLLCTAGWMPGAGPVLGAMLDAVL
;
A
#
# COMPACT_ATOMS: atom_id res chain seq x y z
N ARG A 1 2.56 -21.55 0.99
CA ARG A 1 3.87 -21.04 0.44
C ARG A 1 4.52 -22.01 -0.53
N ASP A 2 4.10 -23.25 -0.55
CA ASP A 2 4.75 -24.34 -1.31
C ASP A 2 4.12 -24.61 -2.69
N GLU A 3 3.05 -23.88 -3.06
CA GLU A 3 2.31 -24.10 -4.32
C GLU A 3 2.83 -23.29 -5.53
N VAL A 4 3.71 -22.31 -5.31
CA VAL A 4 4.26 -21.51 -6.43
C VAL A 4 5.51 -22.21 -6.96
N SER A 5 5.46 -22.60 -8.26
CA SER A 5 6.58 -23.30 -8.92
C SER A 5 7.86 -22.46 -8.90
N ARG A 6 9.03 -23.11 -9.04
CA ARG A 6 10.31 -22.39 -9.13
C ARG A 6 10.34 -21.43 -10.34
N ASP A 7 9.72 -21.83 -11.42
CA ASP A 7 9.68 -21.05 -12.66
C ASP A 7 8.80 -19.80 -12.49
N ASP A 8 7.65 -19.92 -11.80
CA ASP A 8 6.81 -18.78 -11.46
C ASP A 8 7.52 -17.80 -10.54
N ARG A 9 8.26 -18.28 -9.53
CA ARG A 9 9.06 -17.42 -8.66
C ARG A 9 10.11 -16.63 -9.44
N LEU A 10 10.76 -17.27 -10.41
CA LEU A 10 11.75 -16.60 -11.27
C LEU A 10 11.07 -15.57 -12.19
N ALA A 11 9.88 -15.85 -12.71
CA ALA A 11 9.09 -14.90 -13.49
C ALA A 11 8.70 -13.68 -12.66
N PHE A 12 8.22 -13.87 -11.41
CA PHE A 12 7.89 -12.79 -10.49
C PHE A 12 9.11 -11.96 -10.05
N MET A 13 10.28 -12.59 -9.89
CA MET A 13 11.52 -11.86 -9.61
C MET A 13 11.96 -11.01 -10.81
N ARG A 14 11.91 -11.55 -12.02
CA ARG A 14 12.28 -10.84 -13.26
C ARG A 14 11.34 -9.69 -13.61
N SER A 15 10.04 -9.84 -13.33
CA SER A 15 9.04 -8.78 -13.53
C SER A 15 9.07 -7.71 -12.42
N GLY A 16 9.81 -7.92 -11.32
CA GLY A 16 9.84 -7.01 -10.18
C GLY A 16 8.57 -7.03 -9.33
N THR A 17 7.66 -8.00 -9.54
CA THR A 17 6.37 -8.10 -8.84
C THR A 17 6.40 -9.04 -7.64
N MET A 18 7.57 -9.59 -7.30
CA MET A 18 7.75 -10.51 -6.16
C MET A 18 7.23 -9.93 -4.83
N HIS A 19 7.30 -8.60 -4.66
CA HIS A 19 6.81 -7.92 -3.48
C HIS A 19 5.28 -7.92 -3.35
N LEU A 20 4.54 -8.22 -4.42
CA LEU A 20 3.07 -8.28 -4.44
C LEU A 20 2.56 -9.63 -3.94
N LEU A 21 3.32 -10.73 -4.17
CA LEU A 21 3.00 -12.06 -3.65
C LEU A 21 3.18 -12.16 -2.12
N ALA A 22 4.01 -11.31 -1.55
CA ALA A 22 4.17 -11.25 -0.10
C ALA A 22 3.13 -10.29 0.50
N ILE A 23 2.55 -10.67 1.63
CA ILE A 23 1.74 -9.75 2.44
C ILE A 23 2.61 -8.53 2.76
N SER A 24 2.28 -7.38 2.17
CA SER A 24 3.14 -6.19 2.16
C SER A 24 2.46 -5.00 2.84
N GLY A 25 3.27 -3.96 3.13
CA GLY A 25 2.75 -2.69 3.63
C GLY A 25 1.77 -1.98 2.67
N LEU A 26 1.81 -2.32 1.37
CA LEU A 26 0.84 -1.84 0.38
C LEU A 26 -0.59 -2.25 0.76
N HIS A 27 -0.79 -3.51 1.15
CA HIS A 27 -2.11 -4.01 1.57
C HIS A 27 -2.67 -3.23 2.76
N VAL A 28 -1.83 -2.88 3.74
CA VAL A 28 -2.22 -2.02 4.87
C VAL A 28 -2.66 -0.64 4.39
N GLY A 29 -1.91 -0.05 3.46
CA GLY A 29 -2.24 1.25 2.86
C GLY A 29 -3.56 1.22 2.06
N LEU A 30 -3.78 0.17 1.27
CA LEU A 30 -5.00 -0.03 0.48
C LEU A 30 -6.21 -0.25 1.39
N LEU A 31 -6.07 -1.06 2.45
CA LEU A 31 -7.13 -1.28 3.44
C LEU A 31 -7.46 0.02 4.18
N ALA A 32 -6.46 0.74 4.64
CA ALA A 32 -6.67 2.04 5.29
C ALA A 32 -7.37 3.03 4.35
N GLY A 33 -6.98 3.08 3.08
CA GLY A 33 -7.62 3.89 2.05
C GLY A 33 -9.07 3.51 1.83
N LEU A 34 -9.40 2.22 1.75
CA LEU A 34 -10.76 1.72 1.61
C LEU A 34 -11.63 2.15 2.80
N VAL A 35 -11.18 1.86 4.03
CA VAL A 35 -11.94 2.19 5.24
C VAL A 35 -12.17 3.70 5.35
N LEU A 36 -11.15 4.52 5.06
CA LEU A 36 -11.31 5.98 5.03
C LEU A 36 -12.28 6.45 3.94
N LEU A 37 -12.26 5.82 2.76
CA LEU A 37 -13.19 6.12 1.68
C LEU A 37 -14.63 5.82 2.11
N VAL A 38 -14.89 4.61 2.61
CA VAL A 38 -16.20 4.17 3.10
C VAL A 38 -16.68 5.07 4.25
N ALA A 39 -15.82 5.36 5.21
CA ALA A 39 -16.16 6.24 6.32
C ALA A 39 -16.58 7.65 5.86
N ARG A 40 -15.91 8.19 4.82
CA ARG A 40 -16.26 9.48 4.22
C ARG A 40 -17.57 9.45 3.46
N THR A 41 -17.82 8.39 2.68
CA THR A 41 -19.11 8.24 1.94
C THR A 41 -20.29 8.09 2.91
N LEU A 42 -20.07 7.46 4.06
CA LEU A 42 -21.06 7.36 5.15
C LEU A 42 -21.17 8.64 6.00
N GLY A 43 -20.40 9.69 5.70
CA GLY A 43 -20.45 10.96 6.44
C GLY A 43 -19.90 10.88 7.87
N LEU A 44 -19.08 9.89 8.20
CA LEU A 44 -18.51 9.74 9.54
C LEU A 44 -17.59 10.92 9.89
N ARG A 45 -17.65 11.34 11.17
CA ARG A 45 -16.72 12.35 11.71
C ARG A 45 -15.26 11.90 11.54
N PRO A 46 -14.31 12.80 11.23
CA PRO A 46 -12.91 12.44 10.98
C PRO A 46 -12.26 11.60 12.09
N GLY A 47 -12.59 11.89 13.35
CA GLY A 47 -12.09 11.11 14.50
C GLY A 47 -12.58 9.66 14.48
N LEU A 48 -13.88 9.44 14.23
CA LEU A 48 -14.47 8.11 14.16
C LEU A 48 -13.93 7.35 12.94
N ALA A 49 -13.81 8.00 11.79
CA ALA A 49 -13.18 7.41 10.61
C ALA A 49 -11.73 6.96 10.89
N GLY A 50 -10.98 7.76 11.65
CA GLY A 50 -9.62 7.41 12.09
C GLY A 50 -9.61 6.17 13.00
N ILE A 51 -10.50 6.10 13.97
CA ILE A 51 -10.63 4.96 14.91
C ILE A 51 -11.00 3.68 14.14
N CYS A 52 -11.99 3.74 13.24
CA CYS A 52 -12.38 2.59 12.41
C CYS A 52 -11.21 2.12 11.53
N THR A 53 -10.44 3.05 10.97
CA THR A 53 -9.27 2.71 10.15
C THR A 53 -8.18 2.06 10.99
N LEU A 54 -7.87 2.59 12.18
CA LEU A 54 -6.92 1.97 13.11
C LEU A 54 -7.35 0.56 13.51
N ALA A 55 -8.62 0.37 13.88
CA ALA A 55 -9.15 -0.93 14.21
C ALA A 55 -8.97 -1.92 13.07
N ALA A 56 -9.32 -1.55 11.84
CA ALA A 56 -9.21 -2.40 10.66
C ALA A 56 -7.76 -2.80 10.36
N ILE A 57 -6.80 -1.84 10.37
CA ILE A 57 -5.40 -2.17 10.07
C ILE A 57 -4.72 -2.97 11.20
N VAL A 58 -5.11 -2.75 12.45
CA VAL A 58 -4.62 -3.56 13.58
C VAL A 58 -5.17 -4.99 13.50
N SER A 59 -6.47 -5.15 13.21
CA SER A 59 -7.07 -6.48 12.98
C SER A 59 -6.38 -7.22 11.82
N TYR A 60 -6.11 -6.50 10.72
CA TYR A 60 -5.35 -7.08 9.61
C TYR A 60 -3.92 -7.47 10.01
N ALA A 61 -3.25 -6.64 10.82
CA ALA A 61 -1.89 -6.94 11.31
C ALA A 61 -1.87 -8.18 12.22
N LEU A 62 -2.91 -8.38 13.04
CA LEU A 62 -3.08 -9.58 13.86
C LEU A 62 -3.23 -10.83 12.97
N VAL A 63 -4.11 -10.80 11.98
CA VAL A 63 -4.30 -11.91 11.03
C VAL A 63 -3.01 -12.19 10.23
N ALA A 64 -2.26 -11.14 9.89
CA ALA A 64 -0.98 -11.26 9.20
C ALA A 64 0.19 -11.62 10.13
N GLU A 65 -0.07 -12.01 11.39
CA GLU A 65 0.94 -12.39 12.38
C GLU A 65 2.03 -11.33 12.60
N PHE A 66 1.66 -10.06 12.53
CA PHE A 66 2.58 -8.92 12.67
C PHE A 66 3.87 -9.04 11.83
N ARG A 67 3.75 -9.52 10.61
CA ARG A 67 4.91 -9.57 9.70
C ARG A 67 5.63 -8.22 9.66
N PRO A 68 6.96 -8.18 9.60
CA PRO A 68 7.72 -6.94 9.73
C PRO A 68 7.27 -5.81 8.80
N SER A 69 6.90 -6.14 7.55
CA SER A 69 6.39 -5.16 6.56
C SER A 69 5.03 -4.59 6.94
N VAL A 70 4.13 -5.44 7.46
CA VAL A 70 2.78 -5.04 7.91
C VAL A 70 2.88 -4.20 9.17
N LEU A 71 3.70 -4.60 10.13
CA LEU A 71 3.90 -3.87 11.38
C LEU A 71 4.41 -2.43 11.11
N ARG A 72 5.43 -2.27 10.26
CA ARG A 72 5.95 -0.94 9.89
C ARG A 72 4.88 -0.06 9.24
N ALA A 73 4.10 -0.62 8.32
CA ALA A 73 3.03 0.12 7.66
C ALA A 73 1.90 0.49 8.64
N THR A 74 1.53 -0.42 9.54
CA THR A 74 0.50 -0.17 10.57
C THR A 74 0.93 0.95 11.51
N ILE A 75 2.18 0.94 11.99
CA ILE A 75 2.73 2.00 12.82
C ILE A 75 2.71 3.34 12.08
N LEU A 76 3.17 3.38 10.83
CA LEU A 76 3.21 4.60 10.02
C LEU A 76 1.81 5.19 9.78
N VAL A 77 0.86 4.35 9.39
CA VAL A 77 -0.54 4.78 9.17
C VAL A 77 -1.16 5.24 10.49
N GLY A 78 -0.91 4.52 11.59
CA GLY A 78 -1.37 4.90 12.93
C GLY A 78 -0.86 6.29 13.34
N ILE A 79 0.43 6.56 13.17
CA ILE A 79 1.03 7.87 13.47
C ILE A 79 0.41 8.96 12.59
N THR A 80 0.18 8.70 11.31
CA THR A 80 -0.42 9.68 10.39
C THR A 80 -1.87 10.00 10.76
N ILE A 81 -2.65 9.02 11.19
CA ILE A 81 -4.03 9.21 11.67
C ILE A 81 -4.02 10.01 12.97
N TRP A 82 -3.18 9.61 13.94
CA TRP A 82 -3.06 10.29 15.22
C TRP A 82 -2.53 11.72 15.06
N GLY A 83 -1.51 11.92 14.23
CA GLY A 83 -0.97 13.23 13.93
C GLY A 83 -2.00 14.20 13.34
N ARG A 84 -2.91 13.71 12.48
CA ARG A 84 -4.03 14.52 11.96
C ARG A 84 -5.07 14.86 13.02
N ALA A 85 -5.26 13.97 13.99
CA ALA A 85 -6.22 14.20 15.08
C ALA A 85 -5.71 15.24 16.11
N VAL A 86 -4.40 15.19 16.43
CA VAL A 86 -3.80 16.00 17.49
C VAL A 86 -3.03 17.21 16.93
N LEU A 87 -2.23 16.99 15.89
CA LEU A 87 -1.30 17.96 15.33
C LEU A 87 -1.82 18.37 13.93
N ARG A 88 -2.64 19.35 13.83
CA ARG A 88 -3.31 19.81 12.59
C ARG A 88 -2.44 19.89 11.32
N ARG A 89 -1.09 19.84 11.41
CA ARG A 89 -0.14 19.86 10.29
C ARG A 89 1.14 19.08 10.61
N ALA A 90 1.03 17.78 10.93
CA ALA A 90 2.25 16.95 10.99
C ALA A 90 2.86 16.84 9.59
N ALA A 91 4.12 17.25 9.43
CA ALA A 91 4.85 17.01 8.20
C ALA A 91 4.99 15.48 8.00
N ALA A 92 4.73 15.00 6.79
CA ALA A 92 4.83 13.57 6.47
C ALA A 92 6.20 12.98 6.83
N ALA A 93 7.27 13.77 6.69
CA ALA A 93 8.63 13.39 7.10
C ALA A 93 8.72 13.08 8.60
N ASN A 94 8.06 13.86 9.45
CA ASN A 94 8.08 13.62 10.91
C ASN A 94 7.34 12.32 11.26
N ALA A 95 6.26 11.98 10.54
CA ALA A 95 5.57 10.72 10.74
C ALA A 95 6.45 9.51 10.37
N VAL A 96 7.21 9.60 9.27
CA VAL A 96 8.18 8.56 8.87
C VAL A 96 9.31 8.45 9.88
N ALA A 97 9.89 9.57 10.33
CA ALA A 97 10.97 9.59 11.32
C ALA A 97 10.50 8.96 12.63
N LEU A 98 9.32 9.34 13.14
CA LEU A 98 8.77 8.77 14.36
C LEU A 98 8.46 7.28 14.19
N ALA A 99 7.92 6.86 13.04
CA ALA A 99 7.70 5.44 12.75
C ALA A 99 9.01 4.65 12.74
N ALA A 100 10.09 5.21 12.15
CA ALA A 100 11.39 4.58 12.13
C ALA A 100 11.95 4.41 13.54
N ILE A 101 11.87 5.45 14.37
CA ILE A 101 12.31 5.41 15.78
C ILE A 101 11.54 4.32 16.55
N LEU A 102 10.21 4.29 16.44
CA LEU A 102 9.40 3.31 17.16
C LEU A 102 9.67 1.87 16.69
N VAL A 103 9.83 1.65 15.39
CA VAL A 103 10.16 0.32 14.85
C VAL A 103 11.53 -0.14 15.33
N LEU A 104 12.53 0.73 15.27
CA LEU A 104 13.90 0.40 15.72
C LEU A 104 14.00 0.23 17.24
N ALA A 105 13.23 0.98 18.03
CA ALA A 105 13.13 0.80 19.46
C ALA A 105 12.50 -0.56 19.83
N TRP A 106 11.49 -1.00 19.05
CA TRP A 106 10.83 -2.29 19.26
C TRP A 106 11.66 -3.46 18.74
N ARG A 107 12.29 -3.30 17.57
CA ARG A 107 13.09 -4.33 16.88
C ARG A 107 14.40 -3.74 16.37
N PRO A 108 15.41 -3.59 17.22
CA PRO A 108 16.70 -3.01 16.81
C PRO A 108 17.39 -3.82 15.71
N GLY A 109 17.13 -5.14 15.62
CA GLY A 109 17.61 -5.99 14.53
C GLY A 109 17.10 -5.59 13.13
N ASP A 110 16.00 -4.84 13.03
CA ASP A 110 15.50 -4.31 11.76
C ASP A 110 16.48 -3.33 11.11
N LEU A 111 17.42 -2.74 11.86
CA LEU A 111 18.48 -1.90 11.32
C LEU A 111 19.36 -2.65 10.30
N GLN A 112 19.56 -3.95 10.48
CA GLN A 112 20.33 -4.81 9.58
C GLN A 112 19.46 -5.47 8.49
N SER A 113 18.14 -5.27 8.56
CA SER A 113 17.20 -5.87 7.62
C SER A 113 17.08 -5.04 6.33
N PRO A 114 17.46 -5.58 5.16
CA PRO A 114 17.26 -4.88 3.88
C PRO A 114 15.80 -4.48 3.63
N GLY A 115 14.85 -5.30 4.10
CA GLY A 115 13.44 -5.03 3.98
C GLY A 115 12.98 -3.79 4.77
N ALA A 116 13.62 -3.45 5.88
CA ALA A 116 13.34 -2.22 6.62
C ALA A 116 13.81 -0.99 5.82
N TRP A 117 15.04 -1.00 5.33
CA TRP A 117 15.58 0.07 4.50
C TRP A 117 14.74 0.31 3.25
N LEU A 118 14.40 -0.75 2.51
CA LEU A 118 13.54 -0.67 1.33
C LEU A 118 12.18 -0.05 1.66
N SER A 119 11.57 -0.45 2.79
CA SER A 119 10.28 0.08 3.21
C SER A 119 10.33 1.57 3.53
N PHE A 120 11.30 2.02 4.33
CA PHE A 120 11.41 3.44 4.70
C PHE A 120 11.83 4.33 3.53
N VAL A 121 12.76 3.87 2.67
CA VAL A 121 13.15 4.58 1.44
C VAL A 121 11.97 4.70 0.48
N ALA A 122 11.24 3.61 0.23
CA ALA A 122 10.08 3.63 -0.67
C ALA A 122 8.99 4.59 -0.15
N VAL A 123 8.64 4.52 1.14
CA VAL A 123 7.63 5.40 1.72
C VAL A 123 8.06 6.86 1.68
N SER A 124 9.33 7.15 2.00
CA SER A 124 9.87 8.51 1.91
C SER A 124 9.81 9.05 0.49
N ALA A 125 10.16 8.23 -0.49
CA ALA A 125 10.07 8.57 -1.92
C ALA A 125 8.62 8.85 -2.35
N VAL A 126 7.67 8.00 -1.96
CA VAL A 126 6.24 8.19 -2.24
C VAL A 126 5.71 9.47 -1.62
N LEU A 127 6.01 9.74 -0.35
CA LEU A 127 5.56 10.95 0.34
C LEU A 127 6.19 12.22 -0.25
N TRP A 128 7.43 12.14 -0.73
CA TRP A 128 8.11 13.23 -1.42
C TRP A 128 7.53 13.47 -2.82
N ALA A 129 7.23 12.41 -3.58
CA ALA A 129 6.77 12.48 -4.96
C ALA A 129 5.28 12.86 -5.06
N THR A 130 4.42 12.40 -4.13
CA THR A 130 2.97 12.60 -4.22
C THR A 130 2.54 14.07 -4.36
N PRO A 131 2.96 15.02 -3.51
CA PRO A 131 2.59 16.42 -3.69
C PRO A 131 3.20 17.05 -4.94
N ARG A 132 4.37 16.55 -5.38
CA ARG A 132 5.03 17.03 -6.59
C ARG A 132 4.32 16.56 -7.85
N SER A 133 3.83 15.32 -7.88
CA SER A 133 3.04 14.81 -9.00
C SER A 133 1.79 15.67 -9.24
N ALA A 134 1.13 16.12 -8.16
CA ALA A 134 -0.03 16.97 -8.26
C ALA A 134 0.28 18.37 -8.84
N ARG A 135 1.49 18.89 -8.59
CA ARG A 135 1.95 20.18 -9.14
C ARG A 135 2.45 20.06 -10.57
N LEU A 136 3.20 18.99 -10.89
CA LEU A 136 3.80 18.76 -12.21
C LEU A 136 2.79 18.30 -13.26
N ILE A 137 1.76 17.56 -12.82
CA ILE A 137 0.73 16.99 -13.69
C ILE A 137 -0.64 17.51 -13.19
N PRO A 138 -1.00 18.77 -13.47
CA PRO A 138 -2.28 19.33 -13.03
C PRO A 138 -3.45 18.67 -13.77
N VAL A 139 -4.60 18.55 -13.08
CA VAL A 139 -5.84 18.13 -13.74
C VAL A 139 -6.42 19.33 -14.47
N PRO A 140 -6.59 19.29 -15.81
CA PRO A 140 -7.23 20.36 -16.54
C PRO A 140 -8.66 20.61 -16.02
N ARG A 141 -9.07 21.87 -15.91
CA ARG A 141 -10.42 22.21 -15.42
C ARG A 141 -11.54 21.66 -16.33
N THR A 142 -11.23 21.47 -17.59
CA THR A 142 -12.14 20.93 -18.62
C THR A 142 -12.06 19.40 -18.74
N ALA A 143 -11.23 18.72 -17.91
CA ALA A 143 -11.06 17.28 -18.01
C ALA A 143 -12.34 16.53 -17.62
N GLY A 144 -12.90 15.81 -18.56
CA GLY A 144 -13.97 14.84 -18.32
C GLY A 144 -13.48 13.65 -17.48
N CYS A 145 -14.33 12.63 -17.29
CA CYS A 145 -14.00 11.45 -16.52
C CYS A 145 -12.72 10.76 -17.02
N VAL A 146 -12.60 10.54 -18.32
CA VAL A 146 -11.43 9.91 -18.96
C VAL A 146 -10.16 10.70 -18.71
N GLY A 147 -10.19 12.03 -18.86
CA GLY A 147 -9.03 12.88 -18.62
C GLY A 147 -8.55 12.83 -17.16
N ARG A 148 -9.46 12.73 -16.20
CA ARG A 148 -9.10 12.56 -14.77
C ARG A 148 -8.45 11.21 -14.50
N VAL A 149 -8.93 10.13 -15.13
CA VAL A 149 -8.33 8.79 -15.02
C VAL A 149 -6.91 8.81 -15.59
N VAL A 150 -6.72 9.35 -16.79
CA VAL A 150 -5.40 9.45 -17.42
C VAL A 150 -4.42 10.23 -16.54
N VAL A 151 -4.82 11.39 -16.01
CA VAL A 151 -3.97 12.17 -15.10
C VAL A 151 -3.65 11.39 -13.81
N SER A 152 -4.60 10.63 -13.27
CA SER A 152 -4.36 9.78 -12.09
C SER A 152 -3.34 8.69 -12.37
N LEU A 153 -3.44 8.02 -13.52
CA LEU A 153 -2.48 6.99 -13.96
C LEU A 153 -1.08 7.59 -14.17
N LEU A 154 -0.98 8.76 -14.81
CA LEU A 154 0.30 9.47 -14.98
C LEU A 154 0.94 9.85 -13.65
N ARG A 155 0.16 10.35 -12.69
CA ARG A 155 0.64 10.66 -11.33
C ARG A 155 1.11 9.38 -10.61
N MET A 156 0.35 8.31 -10.73
CA MET A 156 0.71 7.03 -10.14
C MET A 156 2.00 6.47 -10.75
N TRP A 157 2.14 6.56 -12.08
CA TRP A 157 3.37 6.19 -12.76
C TRP A 157 4.57 7.04 -12.30
N PHE A 158 4.41 8.37 -12.21
CA PHE A 158 5.46 9.27 -11.71
C PHE A 158 5.90 8.91 -10.29
N VAL A 159 4.93 8.73 -9.37
CA VAL A 159 5.23 8.37 -7.97
C VAL A 159 5.90 7.00 -7.89
N GLY A 160 5.41 6.02 -8.65
CA GLY A 160 6.00 4.69 -8.74
C GLY A 160 7.42 4.70 -9.30
N SER A 161 7.69 5.52 -10.31
CA SER A 161 9.03 5.69 -10.89
C SER A 161 10.02 6.28 -9.89
N VAL A 162 9.60 7.29 -9.14
CA VAL A 162 10.45 7.89 -8.08
C VAL A 162 10.73 6.88 -6.97
N ALA A 163 9.75 6.12 -6.54
CA ALA A 163 9.93 5.08 -5.54
C ALA A 163 10.86 3.97 -6.06
N TRP A 164 10.69 3.54 -7.32
CA TRP A 164 11.55 2.56 -7.96
C TRP A 164 13.00 3.05 -8.04
N LEU A 165 13.24 4.27 -8.54
CA LEU A 165 14.57 4.86 -8.63
C LEU A 165 15.25 4.99 -7.26
N ALA A 166 14.51 5.37 -6.24
CA ALA A 166 15.04 5.49 -4.87
C ALA A 166 15.42 4.13 -4.27
N THR A 167 14.68 3.06 -4.59
CA THR A 167 14.93 1.71 -4.08
C THR A 167 15.87 0.89 -4.95
N ALA A 168 16.02 1.22 -6.24
CA ALA A 168 16.83 0.47 -7.20
C ALA A 168 18.28 0.22 -6.73
N PRO A 169 19.04 1.19 -6.19
CA PRO A 169 20.40 0.94 -5.73
C PRO A 169 20.46 -0.05 -4.57
N LEU A 170 19.49 -0.02 -3.66
CA LEU A 170 19.40 -0.97 -2.55
C LEU A 170 19.05 -2.37 -3.05
N VAL A 171 18.11 -2.48 -3.99
CA VAL A 171 17.70 -3.76 -4.60
C VAL A 171 18.87 -4.35 -5.37
N ALA A 172 19.57 -3.54 -6.17
CA ALA A 172 20.74 -3.99 -6.92
C ALA A 172 21.88 -4.45 -6.00
N GLY A 173 22.16 -3.71 -4.92
CA GLY A 173 23.24 -4.04 -3.99
C GLY A 173 22.97 -5.28 -3.14
N VAL A 174 21.71 -5.49 -2.75
CA VAL A 174 21.34 -6.61 -1.85
C VAL A 174 20.96 -7.87 -2.62
N PHE A 175 20.23 -7.73 -3.73
CA PHE A 175 19.66 -8.88 -4.46
C PHE A 175 20.36 -9.13 -5.80
N GLY A 176 21.27 -8.25 -6.24
CA GLY A 176 21.94 -8.38 -7.54
C GLY A 176 21.01 -8.27 -8.75
N LEU A 177 19.79 -7.75 -8.56
CA LEU A 177 18.74 -7.71 -9.58
C LEU A 177 18.27 -6.27 -9.82
N ILE A 178 18.08 -5.93 -11.10
CA ILE A 178 17.39 -4.71 -11.49
C ILE A 178 16.23 -5.14 -12.39
N ALA A 179 14.99 -4.84 -11.98
CA ALA A 179 13.78 -5.19 -12.71
C ALA A 179 13.09 -3.92 -13.25
N PRO A 180 13.52 -3.36 -14.38
CA PRO A 180 12.92 -2.14 -14.95
C PRO A 180 11.48 -2.35 -15.40
N ALA A 181 11.08 -3.59 -15.69
CA ALA A 181 9.69 -3.94 -15.98
C ALA A 181 8.72 -3.52 -14.87
N GLY A 182 9.16 -3.48 -13.61
CA GLY A 182 8.35 -3.03 -12.48
C GLY A 182 7.83 -1.59 -12.61
N LEU A 183 8.49 -0.72 -13.39
CA LEU A 183 8.02 0.64 -13.68
C LEU A 183 6.67 0.67 -14.40
N VAL A 184 6.45 -0.26 -15.32
CA VAL A 184 5.22 -0.34 -16.11
C VAL A 184 4.20 -1.26 -15.43
N VAL A 185 4.67 -2.42 -14.99
CA VAL A 185 3.81 -3.46 -14.42
C VAL A 185 3.11 -2.97 -13.15
N ASN A 186 3.79 -2.22 -12.27
CA ASN A 186 3.20 -1.71 -11.03
C ASN A 186 2.00 -0.77 -11.27
N VAL A 187 1.98 -0.02 -12.38
CA VAL A 187 0.86 0.88 -12.70
C VAL A 187 -0.42 0.08 -12.99
N LEU A 188 -0.28 -1.10 -13.59
CA LEU A 188 -1.40 -1.97 -13.92
C LEU A 188 -1.77 -2.88 -12.74
N VAL A 189 -0.78 -3.44 -12.08
CA VAL A 189 -1.00 -4.46 -11.03
C VAL A 189 -1.49 -3.84 -9.72
N ILE A 190 -1.04 -2.65 -9.33
CA ILE A 190 -1.50 -2.01 -8.10
C ILE A 190 -3.01 -1.78 -8.07
N PRO A 191 -3.67 -1.23 -9.11
CA PRO A 191 -5.13 -1.14 -9.16
C PRO A 191 -5.83 -2.49 -9.09
N ILE A 192 -5.30 -3.51 -9.79
CA ILE A 192 -5.86 -4.87 -9.80
C ILE A 192 -5.82 -5.45 -8.37
N VAL A 193 -4.66 -5.39 -7.73
CA VAL A 193 -4.50 -5.83 -6.33
C VAL A 193 -5.41 -5.05 -5.38
N ALA A 194 -5.59 -3.74 -5.61
CA ALA A 194 -6.51 -2.93 -4.80
C ALA A 194 -7.95 -3.43 -4.93
N VAL A 195 -8.42 -3.67 -6.16
CA VAL A 195 -9.78 -4.20 -6.41
C VAL A 195 -9.93 -5.59 -5.80
N GLY A 196 -8.98 -6.50 -6.01
CA GLY A 196 -8.99 -7.84 -5.42
C GLY A 196 -9.04 -7.81 -3.89
N LEU A 197 -8.23 -6.95 -3.26
CA LEU A 197 -8.25 -6.76 -1.80
C LEU A 197 -9.61 -6.24 -1.31
N TRP A 198 -10.20 -5.28 -2.03
CA TRP A 198 -11.48 -4.68 -1.64
C TRP A 198 -12.63 -5.67 -1.79
N ILE A 199 -12.62 -6.49 -2.85
CA ILE A 199 -13.58 -7.60 -3.02
C ILE A 199 -13.40 -8.62 -1.89
N GLY A 200 -12.16 -9.02 -1.57
CA GLY A 200 -11.86 -9.95 -0.49
C GLY A 200 -12.32 -9.45 0.88
N VAL A 201 -12.12 -8.17 1.18
CA VAL A 201 -12.63 -7.54 2.42
C VAL A 201 -14.16 -7.52 2.41
N GLY A 202 -14.80 -7.20 1.28
CA GLY A 202 -16.25 -7.26 1.13
C GLY A 202 -16.79 -8.67 1.38
N LEU A 203 -16.12 -9.69 0.85
CA LEU A 203 -16.43 -11.12 1.12
C LEU A 203 -16.39 -11.45 2.61
N LEU A 204 -15.31 -11.06 3.28
CA LEU A 204 -15.16 -11.33 4.72
C LEU A 204 -16.24 -10.63 5.55
N CYS A 205 -16.63 -9.40 5.17
CA CYS A 205 -17.68 -8.66 5.87
C CYS A 205 -19.08 -9.23 5.62
N THR A 206 -19.34 -9.82 4.45
CA THR A 206 -20.66 -10.31 4.05
C THR A 206 -20.87 -11.80 4.28
N ALA A 207 -19.81 -12.60 4.32
CA ALA A 207 -19.86 -14.05 4.48
C ALA A 207 -20.60 -14.51 5.75
N GLY A 208 -20.50 -13.71 6.84
CA GLY A 208 -21.20 -14.01 8.09
C GLY A 208 -22.69 -13.67 8.08
N TRP A 209 -23.16 -12.82 7.14
CA TRP A 209 -24.53 -12.28 7.12
C TRP A 209 -25.36 -12.78 5.94
N MET A 210 -24.71 -13.16 4.85
CA MET A 210 -25.36 -13.60 3.61
C MET A 210 -24.67 -14.87 3.06
N PRO A 211 -25.11 -16.07 3.45
CA PRO A 211 -24.49 -17.32 2.99
C PRO A 211 -24.46 -17.48 1.45
N GLY A 212 -25.35 -16.81 0.72
CA GLY A 212 -25.41 -16.83 -0.75
C GLY A 212 -24.47 -15.83 -1.44
N ALA A 213 -23.89 -14.87 -0.74
CA ALA A 213 -22.99 -13.87 -1.34
C ALA A 213 -21.57 -14.41 -1.58
N GLY A 214 -21.15 -15.42 -0.81
CA GLY A 214 -19.82 -16.04 -0.92
C GLY A 214 -19.47 -16.53 -2.33
N PRO A 215 -20.32 -17.34 -3.00
CA PRO A 215 -20.03 -17.84 -4.34
C PRO A 215 -19.90 -16.76 -5.40
N VAL A 216 -20.74 -15.71 -5.34
CA VAL A 216 -20.72 -14.61 -6.33
C VAL A 216 -19.47 -13.77 -6.20
N LEU A 217 -19.12 -13.38 -4.98
CA LEU A 217 -17.92 -12.60 -4.71
C LEU A 217 -16.64 -13.42 -4.89
N GLY A 218 -16.70 -14.74 -4.63
CA GLY A 218 -15.61 -15.67 -4.94
C GLY A 218 -15.32 -15.72 -6.44
N ALA A 219 -16.34 -15.88 -7.26
CA ALA A 219 -16.20 -15.84 -8.72
C ALA A 219 -15.67 -14.49 -9.24
N MET A 220 -16.04 -13.36 -8.59
CA MET A 220 -15.47 -12.04 -8.91
C MET A 220 -13.99 -11.95 -8.52
N LEU A 221 -13.59 -12.57 -7.43
CA LEU A 221 -12.18 -12.59 -6.99
C LEU A 221 -11.35 -13.45 -7.95
N ASP A 222 -11.84 -14.62 -8.36
CA ASP A 222 -11.19 -15.50 -9.33
C ASP A 222 -11.04 -14.86 -10.71
N ALA A 223 -11.96 -13.96 -11.09
CA ALA A 223 -11.88 -13.22 -12.36
C ALA A 223 -10.87 -12.06 -12.33
N VAL A 224 -10.45 -11.61 -11.15
CA VAL A 224 -9.52 -10.49 -10.96
C VAL A 224 -8.08 -10.98 -10.68
N LEU A 225 -7.92 -12.18 -10.18
CA LEU A 225 -6.62 -12.83 -9.90
C LEU A 225 -6.16 -13.67 -11.09
#